data_2e8283c751dd0fa4848498a68162156f
#
_entry.id   2e8283c751dd0fa4848498a68162156f
#
_cell.length_a   1.000
_cell.length_b   1.000
_cell.length_c   1.000
_cell.angle_alpha   90.00
_cell.angle_beta   90.00
_cell.angle_gamma   90.00
#
_symmetry.space_group_name_H-M   'P 1'
#
loop_
_entity.id
_entity.type
_entity.pdbx_description
1 polymer ?
#
loop_
_entity_poly.entity_id
_entity_poly.type
_entity_poly.pdbx_seq_one_letter_code
_entity_poly.pdbx_strand_id
1 'polypeptide(L)'
;MCDAQRVNHMEKFQTITSTYVPLPIENVDTDQIIPARFLKATTREGFDDHLFADWRYDKAGNPKKGFVLNDPSFSGEVLVAGKNFGSGSSREHAAWAIAGYGFKVVVSSFFADIFRNNALNSGILPVVVSEAFLSELFEASSKNPRTTITVNLEEQTISHNETGRTERFEINRHKKECLLKGLDDIDFLLSKKERIEAYEQRQLFSWKQSEK
;
A
#
# COMPACT_ATOMS: atom_id res chain seq x y z
N MET A 1 22.07 -21.59 18.33
CA MET A 1 21.50 -20.40 18.98
C MET A 1 21.79 -19.22 18.07
N CYS A 2 20.86 -18.83 17.27
CA CYS A 2 20.84 -17.58 16.54
C CYS A 2 19.41 -17.05 16.67
N ASP A 3 19.17 -16.33 17.78
CA ASP A 3 18.02 -15.44 17.91
C ASP A 3 18.28 -14.24 17.01
N ALA A 4 17.94 -14.37 15.74
CA ALA A 4 17.77 -13.21 14.90
C ALA A 4 16.43 -12.58 15.29
N GLN A 5 16.50 -11.56 16.13
CA GLN A 5 15.39 -10.64 16.38
C GLN A 5 14.95 -10.06 15.04
N ARG A 6 13.94 -10.66 14.41
CA ARG A 6 13.17 -10.05 13.34
C ARG A 6 12.26 -9.00 13.97
N VAL A 7 12.82 -7.80 14.15
CA VAL A 7 12.04 -6.64 14.53
C VAL A 7 11.60 -5.93 13.24
N ASN A 8 10.55 -6.38 12.62
CA ASN A 8 9.73 -5.60 11.71
C ASN A 8 8.35 -6.26 11.57
N HIS A 9 7.59 -6.29 12.66
CA HIS A 9 6.17 -6.57 12.54
C HIS A 9 5.52 -5.42 11.78
N MET A 10 4.86 -5.72 10.68
CA MET A 10 4.00 -4.77 9.97
C MET A 10 2.93 -4.25 10.95
N GLU A 11 2.64 -2.95 10.94
CA GLU A 11 1.58 -2.39 11.77
C GLU A 11 0.23 -3.01 11.37
N LYS A 12 -0.59 -3.37 12.37
CA LYS A 12 -1.94 -3.89 12.12
C LYS A 12 -2.79 -2.83 11.47
N PHE A 13 -3.38 -3.17 10.34
CA PHE A 13 -4.31 -2.26 9.68
C PHE A 13 -5.60 -2.15 10.48
N GLN A 14 -5.97 -0.92 10.81
CA GLN A 14 -7.23 -0.57 11.47
C GLN A 14 -8.11 0.21 10.50
N THR A 15 -9.35 0.47 10.89
CA THR A 15 -10.18 1.43 10.15
C THR A 15 -9.52 2.80 10.17
N ILE A 16 -9.30 3.39 8.99
CA ILE A 16 -8.65 4.69 8.83
C ILE A 16 -9.70 5.72 8.45
N THR A 17 -9.80 6.79 9.22
CA THR A 17 -10.52 8.00 8.85
C THR A 17 -9.51 9.13 8.75
N SER A 18 -9.26 9.60 7.55
CA SER A 18 -8.19 10.57 7.28
C SER A 18 -8.58 11.52 6.17
N THR A 19 -7.95 12.70 6.15
CA THR A 19 -7.79 13.50 4.94
C THR A 19 -6.94 12.74 3.93
N TYR A 20 -6.90 13.20 2.70
CA TYR A 20 -6.12 12.55 1.65
C TYR A 20 -5.38 13.54 0.76
N VAL A 21 -4.33 13.06 0.13
CA VAL A 21 -3.54 13.81 -0.85
C VAL A 21 -3.99 13.42 -2.25
N PRO A 22 -4.58 14.35 -3.05
CA PRO A 22 -5.02 14.07 -4.40
C PRO A 22 -3.85 14.15 -5.39
N LEU A 23 -3.66 13.09 -6.18
CA LEU A 23 -2.71 13.03 -7.29
C LEU A 23 -3.47 12.66 -8.59
N PRO A 24 -4.18 13.61 -9.23
CA PRO A 24 -5.03 13.34 -10.40
C PRO A 24 -4.20 13.12 -11.68
N ILE A 25 -3.16 12.29 -11.59
CA ILE A 25 -2.26 11.92 -12.69
C ILE A 25 -2.47 10.45 -12.98
N GLU A 26 -2.79 10.14 -14.23
CA GLU A 26 -2.93 8.77 -14.71
C GLU A 26 -1.59 8.19 -15.16
N ASN A 27 -1.53 6.87 -15.24
CA ASN A 27 -0.36 6.12 -15.73
C ASN A 27 0.94 6.46 -14.99
N VAL A 28 0.83 6.75 -13.70
CA VAL A 28 2.01 6.97 -12.84
C VAL A 28 2.82 5.70 -12.78
N ASP A 29 4.04 5.74 -13.32
CA ASP A 29 4.94 4.60 -13.30
C ASP A 29 5.83 4.56 -12.06
N THR A 30 6.48 3.42 -11.84
CA THR A 30 7.33 3.20 -10.68
C THR A 30 8.60 4.05 -10.70
N ASP A 31 9.09 4.54 -11.87
CA ASP A 31 10.20 5.48 -11.97
C ASP A 31 9.80 6.88 -11.51
N GLN A 32 8.56 7.25 -11.73
CA GLN A 32 7.99 8.51 -11.25
C GLN A 32 7.76 8.47 -9.74
N ILE A 33 7.31 7.31 -9.21
CA ILE A 33 7.12 7.11 -7.76
C ILE A 33 8.48 7.16 -7.06
N ILE A 34 9.48 6.40 -7.56
CA ILE A 34 10.84 6.36 -7.02
C ILE A 34 11.86 6.32 -8.15
N PRO A 35 12.62 7.40 -8.41
CA PRO A 35 13.61 7.42 -9.47
C PRO A 35 14.70 6.36 -9.31
N ALA A 36 15.12 5.75 -10.44
CA ALA A 36 16.04 4.62 -10.48
C ALA A 36 17.35 4.84 -9.70
N ARG A 37 17.81 6.09 -9.56
CA ARG A 37 19.04 6.42 -8.81
C ARG A 37 18.98 6.06 -7.32
N PHE A 38 17.78 5.88 -6.75
CA PHE A 38 17.58 5.52 -5.33
C PHE A 38 17.43 4.02 -5.09
N LEU A 39 17.45 3.19 -6.15
CA LEU A 39 17.23 1.73 -6.02
C LEU A 39 18.44 0.95 -5.48
N LYS A 40 19.56 1.60 -5.24
CA LYS A 40 20.76 0.95 -4.67
C LYS A 40 20.68 0.74 -3.16
N ALA A 41 19.71 1.36 -2.50
CA ALA A 41 19.54 1.20 -1.06
C ALA A 41 18.96 -0.18 -0.72
N THR A 42 19.51 -0.80 0.30
CA THR A 42 19.11 -2.14 0.79
C THR A 42 18.25 -2.06 2.06
N THR A 43 18.10 -0.88 2.63
CA THR A 43 17.28 -0.61 3.82
C THR A 43 16.11 0.28 3.46
N ARG A 44 15.05 0.23 4.27
CA ARG A 44 13.83 1.05 4.08
C ARG A 44 13.95 2.46 4.65
N GLU A 45 15.04 2.78 5.33
CA GLU A 45 15.26 4.09 5.97
C GLU A 45 15.49 5.18 4.93
N GLY A 46 14.87 6.35 5.12
CA GLY A 46 15.07 7.54 4.28
C GLY A 46 14.36 7.49 2.92
N PHE A 47 13.48 6.53 2.69
CA PHE A 47 12.73 6.45 1.42
C PHE A 47 11.60 7.48 1.29
N ASP A 48 11.14 8.05 2.39
CA ASP A 48 10.14 9.13 2.44
C ASP A 48 10.54 10.37 1.65
N ASP A 49 11.82 10.77 1.73
CA ASP A 49 12.36 11.90 0.99
C ASP A 49 12.43 11.65 -0.53
N HIS A 50 12.44 10.38 -0.93
CA HIS A 50 12.59 9.98 -2.33
C HIS A 50 11.27 9.79 -3.07
N LEU A 51 10.14 9.77 -2.34
CA LEU A 51 8.82 9.66 -2.94
C LEU A 51 8.56 10.83 -3.89
N PHE A 52 8.29 10.51 -5.17
CA PHE A 52 8.08 11.49 -6.25
C PHE A 52 9.21 12.54 -6.33
N ALA A 53 10.46 12.18 -6.05
CA ALA A 53 11.56 13.14 -5.90
C ALA A 53 11.71 14.08 -7.10
N ASP A 54 11.57 13.58 -8.34
CA ASP A 54 11.69 14.39 -9.55
C ASP A 54 10.51 15.37 -9.76
N TRP A 55 9.37 15.08 -9.13
CA TRP A 55 8.22 15.95 -9.13
C TRP A 55 8.23 16.91 -7.94
N ARG A 56 8.71 16.45 -6.77
CA ARG A 56 8.76 17.24 -5.53
C ARG A 56 9.86 18.28 -5.52
N TYR A 57 11.03 17.97 -6.10
CA TYR A 57 12.21 18.81 -5.96
C TYR A 57 12.75 19.29 -7.31
N ASP A 58 13.40 20.46 -7.31
CA ASP A 58 14.18 20.95 -8.43
C ASP A 58 15.60 20.33 -8.43
N LYS A 59 16.42 20.69 -9.42
CA LYS A 59 17.80 20.20 -9.53
C LYS A 59 18.72 20.64 -8.37
N ALA A 60 18.35 21.68 -7.65
CA ALA A 60 19.06 22.19 -6.47
C ALA A 60 18.54 21.58 -5.16
N GLY A 61 17.52 20.70 -5.23
CA GLY A 61 16.91 20.06 -4.06
C GLY A 61 15.84 20.91 -3.37
N ASN A 62 15.43 22.04 -3.95
CA ASN A 62 14.37 22.87 -3.36
C ASN A 62 12.98 22.30 -3.69
N PRO A 63 12.03 22.34 -2.75
CA PRO A 63 10.66 21.92 -3.02
C PRO A 63 10.02 22.76 -4.14
N LYS A 64 9.48 22.09 -5.14
CA LYS A 64 8.73 22.74 -6.22
C LYS A 64 7.37 23.18 -5.72
N LYS A 65 7.07 24.47 -5.89
CA LYS A 65 5.74 25.01 -5.64
C LYS A 65 4.76 24.40 -6.66
N GLY A 66 3.57 24.01 -6.20
CA GLY A 66 2.50 23.50 -7.05
C GLY A 66 2.46 21.97 -7.20
N PHE A 67 3.39 21.23 -6.61
CA PHE A 67 3.23 19.79 -6.48
C PHE A 67 2.49 19.48 -5.17
N VAL A 68 1.46 18.66 -5.24
CA VAL A 68 0.50 18.42 -4.16
C VAL A 68 1.13 17.96 -2.84
N LEU A 69 2.18 17.12 -2.89
CA LEU A 69 2.87 16.66 -1.67
C LEU A 69 3.73 17.75 -1.00
N ASN A 70 3.96 18.88 -1.67
CA ASN A 70 4.66 20.04 -1.12
C ASN A 70 3.70 21.14 -0.69
N ASP A 71 2.39 20.95 -0.88
CA ASP A 71 1.35 21.89 -0.46
C ASP A 71 0.87 21.52 0.96
N PRO A 72 1.10 22.40 1.96
CA PRO A 72 0.71 22.13 3.34
C PRO A 72 -0.80 22.06 3.56
N SER A 73 -1.62 22.43 2.57
CA SER A 73 -3.07 22.30 2.62
C SER A 73 -3.51 20.84 2.59
N PHE A 74 -2.71 19.97 1.95
CA PHE A 74 -2.99 18.54 1.83
C PHE A 74 -2.12 17.73 2.79
N SER A 75 -2.75 16.85 3.50
CA SER A 75 -2.09 15.93 4.42
C SER A 75 -2.96 14.68 4.62
N GLY A 76 -2.45 13.69 5.31
CA GLY A 76 -3.21 12.49 5.67
C GLY A 76 -2.52 11.19 5.29
N GLU A 77 -3.13 10.08 5.67
CA GLU A 77 -2.60 8.73 5.50
C GLU A 77 -3.06 8.05 4.19
N VAL A 78 -3.77 8.79 3.33
CA VAL A 78 -4.34 8.27 2.09
C VAL A 78 -3.85 9.06 0.88
N LEU A 79 -3.33 8.36 -0.13
CA LEU A 79 -3.02 8.90 -1.44
C LEU A 79 -4.16 8.54 -2.41
N VAL A 80 -4.82 9.51 -3.02
CA VAL A 80 -5.82 9.30 -4.08
C VAL A 80 -5.16 9.59 -5.43
N ALA A 81 -4.91 8.55 -6.21
CA ALA A 81 -4.15 8.61 -7.45
C ALA A 81 -5.04 8.38 -8.68
N GLY A 82 -4.64 8.89 -9.83
CA GLY A 82 -5.29 8.63 -11.11
C GLY A 82 -5.21 7.16 -11.53
N LYS A 83 -5.90 6.81 -12.60
CA LYS A 83 -5.95 5.46 -13.17
C LYS A 83 -4.58 4.90 -13.53
N ASN A 84 -4.42 3.58 -13.44
CA ASN A 84 -3.21 2.83 -13.81
C ASN A 84 -1.97 3.27 -12.99
N PHE A 85 -2.14 3.33 -11.68
CA PHE A 85 -1.06 3.70 -10.76
C PHE A 85 -0.09 2.54 -10.54
N GLY A 86 1.21 2.86 -10.51
CA GLY A 86 2.28 1.91 -10.28
C GLY A 86 2.65 1.07 -11.52
N SER A 87 2.37 1.57 -12.72
CA SER A 87 2.78 0.93 -13.98
C SER A 87 4.31 0.85 -14.11
N GLY A 88 4.80 0.13 -15.12
CA GLY A 88 6.24 0.02 -15.40
C GLY A 88 6.92 -1.15 -14.70
N SER A 89 8.20 -0.98 -14.34
CA SER A 89 9.04 -2.04 -13.81
C SER A 89 8.62 -2.49 -12.41
N SER A 90 8.87 -3.78 -12.09
CA SER A 90 8.67 -4.29 -10.74
C SER A 90 9.65 -3.67 -9.74
N ARG A 91 9.18 -2.71 -8.94
CA ARG A 91 10.00 -2.04 -7.93
C ARG A 91 9.29 -2.06 -6.58
N GLU A 92 9.78 -2.90 -5.70
CA GLU A 92 9.32 -2.93 -4.30
C GLU A 92 9.59 -1.58 -3.60
N HIS A 93 10.68 -0.92 -3.97
CA HIS A 93 11.07 0.40 -3.47
C HIS A 93 10.00 1.49 -3.67
N ALA A 94 9.15 1.38 -4.71
CA ALA A 94 8.03 2.29 -4.90
C ALA A 94 7.02 2.18 -3.75
N ALA A 95 6.71 0.97 -3.31
CA ALA A 95 5.85 0.73 -2.15
C ALA A 95 6.56 1.20 -0.85
N TRP A 96 7.86 0.98 -0.70
CA TRP A 96 8.61 1.46 0.46
C TRP A 96 8.58 2.98 0.57
N ALA A 97 8.75 3.71 -0.54
CA ALA A 97 8.70 5.17 -0.55
C ALA A 97 7.33 5.71 -0.13
N ILE A 98 6.25 5.08 -0.59
CA ILE A 98 4.88 5.44 -0.23
C ILE A 98 4.63 5.16 1.26
N ALA A 99 5.03 3.98 1.77
CA ALA A 99 4.90 3.63 3.18
C ALA A 99 5.76 4.53 4.07
N GLY A 100 7.02 4.78 3.68
CA GLY A 100 7.94 5.66 4.40
C GLY A 100 7.41 7.08 4.53
N TYR A 101 6.75 7.60 3.50
CA TYR A 101 6.11 8.92 3.54
C TYR A 101 4.92 9.00 4.52
N GLY A 102 4.38 7.85 4.95
CA GLY A 102 3.28 7.75 5.91
C GLY A 102 1.93 7.39 5.30
N PHE A 103 1.87 7.11 4.00
CA PHE A 103 0.64 6.62 3.40
C PHE A 103 0.38 5.15 3.78
N LYS A 104 -0.81 4.87 4.28
CA LYS A 104 -1.31 3.53 4.62
C LYS A 104 -2.27 2.99 3.56
N VAL A 105 -2.87 3.87 2.78
CA VAL A 105 -3.84 3.53 1.73
C VAL A 105 -3.49 4.28 0.45
N VAL A 106 -3.61 3.60 -0.68
CA VAL A 106 -3.62 4.21 -2.01
C VAL A 106 -4.93 3.88 -2.69
N VAL A 107 -5.65 4.89 -3.16
CA VAL A 107 -6.93 4.77 -3.86
C VAL A 107 -6.74 5.08 -5.33
N SER A 108 -7.24 4.23 -6.21
CA SER A 108 -7.21 4.44 -7.68
C SER A 108 -8.33 3.65 -8.34
N SER A 109 -8.69 3.95 -9.58
CA SER A 109 -9.62 3.11 -10.34
C SER A 109 -8.96 1.87 -10.96
N PHE A 110 -7.63 1.83 -11.05
CA PHE A 110 -6.86 0.68 -11.53
C PHE A 110 -5.41 0.74 -11.04
N PHE A 111 -4.84 -0.40 -10.69
CA PHE A 111 -3.43 -0.56 -10.33
C PHE A 111 -2.75 -1.56 -11.25
N ALA A 112 -1.47 -1.36 -11.54
CA ALA A 112 -0.63 -2.41 -12.09
C ALA A 112 -0.48 -3.56 -11.06
N ASP A 113 -0.60 -4.81 -11.51
CA ASP A 113 -0.65 -5.99 -10.65
C ASP A 113 0.57 -6.13 -9.75
N ILE A 114 1.76 -5.88 -10.28
CA ILE A 114 3.02 -5.99 -9.54
C ILE A 114 3.06 -4.96 -8.42
N PHE A 115 2.71 -3.70 -8.72
CA PHE A 115 2.64 -2.64 -7.70
C PHE A 115 1.64 -2.99 -6.61
N ARG A 116 0.44 -3.48 -6.98
CA ARG A 116 -0.61 -3.89 -6.04
C ARG A 116 -0.09 -4.93 -5.04
N ASN A 117 0.66 -5.93 -5.53
CA ASN A 117 1.24 -6.97 -4.68
C ASN A 117 2.35 -6.41 -3.77
N ASN A 118 3.25 -5.57 -4.30
CA ASN A 118 4.32 -4.94 -3.53
C ASN A 118 3.76 -4.00 -2.44
N ALA A 119 2.69 -3.27 -2.73
CA ALA A 119 1.99 -2.42 -1.77
C ALA A 119 1.47 -3.23 -0.59
N LEU A 120 0.74 -4.33 -0.86
CA LEU A 120 0.22 -5.23 0.18
C LEU A 120 1.33 -5.84 1.05
N ASN A 121 2.46 -6.23 0.44
CA ASN A 121 3.62 -6.76 1.16
C ASN A 121 4.36 -5.70 1.99
N SER A 122 4.14 -4.43 1.68
CA SER A 122 4.72 -3.28 2.40
C SER A 122 3.76 -2.67 3.44
N GLY A 123 2.60 -3.29 3.68
CA GLY A 123 1.61 -2.80 4.64
C GLY A 123 0.70 -1.70 4.12
N ILE A 124 0.74 -1.40 2.82
CA ILE A 124 -0.15 -0.43 2.18
C ILE A 124 -1.37 -1.16 1.61
N LEU A 125 -2.55 -0.60 1.81
CA LEU A 125 -3.79 -1.10 1.25
C LEU A 125 -4.10 -0.40 -0.09
N PRO A 126 -3.98 -1.07 -1.25
CA PRO A 126 -4.46 -0.54 -2.52
C PRO A 126 -5.97 -0.78 -2.64
N VAL A 127 -6.74 0.31 -2.72
CA VAL A 127 -8.19 0.31 -2.82
C VAL A 127 -8.61 0.68 -4.23
N VAL A 128 -9.28 -0.25 -4.92
CA VAL A 128 -9.84 -0.01 -6.25
C VAL A 128 -11.27 0.51 -6.10
N VAL A 129 -11.55 1.64 -6.74
CA VAL A 129 -12.88 2.29 -6.76
C VAL A 129 -13.33 2.54 -8.18
N SER A 130 -14.61 2.87 -8.36
CA SER A 130 -15.12 3.29 -9.67
C SER A 130 -14.49 4.62 -10.11
N GLU A 131 -14.40 4.85 -11.41
CA GLU A 131 -13.93 6.14 -11.96
C GLU A 131 -14.83 7.31 -11.50
N ALA A 132 -16.13 7.05 -11.33
CA ALA A 132 -17.08 8.04 -10.83
C ALA A 132 -16.83 8.43 -9.37
N PHE A 133 -16.45 7.45 -8.51
CA PHE A 133 -16.09 7.74 -7.13
C PHE A 133 -14.75 8.47 -7.05
N LEU A 134 -13.79 8.05 -7.87
CA LEU A 134 -12.47 8.69 -7.94
C LEU A 134 -12.58 10.17 -8.37
N SER A 135 -13.40 10.47 -9.39
CA SER A 135 -13.66 11.84 -9.83
C SER A 135 -14.31 12.69 -8.74
N GLU A 136 -15.26 12.12 -8.00
CA GLU A 136 -15.89 12.79 -6.85
C GLU A 136 -14.85 13.17 -5.78
N LEU A 137 -13.90 12.26 -5.47
CA LEU A 137 -12.84 12.57 -4.51
C LEU A 137 -11.93 13.71 -5.00
N PHE A 138 -11.56 13.75 -6.28
CA PHE A 138 -10.77 14.84 -6.84
C PHE A 138 -11.52 16.18 -6.81
N GLU A 139 -12.82 16.18 -7.15
CA GLU A 139 -13.64 17.39 -7.07
C GLU A 139 -13.81 17.88 -5.62
N ALA A 140 -14.03 16.97 -4.67
CA ALA A 140 -14.18 17.32 -3.27
C ALA A 140 -12.90 17.94 -2.71
N SER A 141 -11.73 17.34 -2.98
CA SER A 141 -10.44 17.86 -2.53
C SER A 141 -10.09 19.23 -3.13
N SER A 142 -10.52 19.50 -4.35
CA SER A 142 -10.33 20.81 -4.99
C SER A 142 -11.15 21.93 -4.32
N LYS A 143 -12.32 21.58 -3.75
CA LYS A 143 -13.21 22.51 -3.03
C LYS A 143 -12.81 22.63 -1.56
N ASN A 144 -12.43 21.52 -0.94
CA ASN A 144 -12.04 21.44 0.47
C ASN A 144 -10.86 20.47 0.66
N PRO A 145 -9.62 20.97 0.78
CA PRO A 145 -8.44 20.12 1.01
C PRO A 145 -8.50 19.30 2.30
N ARG A 146 -9.42 19.62 3.22
CA ARG A 146 -9.59 18.90 4.48
C ARG A 146 -10.73 17.89 4.46
N THR A 147 -11.31 17.62 3.29
CA THR A 147 -12.30 16.55 3.14
C THR A 147 -11.71 15.20 3.56
N THR A 148 -12.52 14.34 4.16
CA THR A 148 -12.08 13.08 4.73
C THR A 148 -12.78 11.89 4.09
N ILE A 149 -12.08 10.77 4.10
CA ILE A 149 -12.62 9.46 3.75
C ILE A 149 -12.40 8.47 4.91
N THR A 150 -13.26 7.47 4.97
CA THR A 150 -13.12 6.35 5.89
C THR A 150 -12.91 5.07 5.11
N VAL A 151 -11.83 4.35 5.40
CA VAL A 151 -11.50 3.06 4.79
C VAL A 151 -11.57 1.97 5.86
N ASN A 152 -12.49 1.03 5.68
CA ASN A 152 -12.68 -0.11 6.58
C ASN A 152 -12.29 -1.40 5.86
N LEU A 153 -11.16 -2.00 6.29
CA LEU A 153 -10.66 -3.24 5.69
C LEU A 153 -11.50 -4.46 6.08
N GLU A 154 -12.06 -4.50 7.28
CA GLU A 154 -12.90 -5.63 7.73
C GLU A 154 -14.15 -5.75 6.89
N GLU A 155 -14.84 -4.63 6.62
CA GLU A 155 -16.04 -4.56 5.80
C GLU A 155 -15.74 -4.41 4.30
N GLN A 156 -14.47 -4.11 3.96
CA GLN A 156 -14.02 -3.84 2.59
C GLN A 156 -14.81 -2.69 1.95
N THR A 157 -14.91 -1.58 2.69
CA THR A 157 -15.64 -0.37 2.27
C THR A 157 -14.75 0.86 2.32
N ILE A 158 -14.99 1.79 1.41
CA ILE A 158 -14.47 3.14 1.42
C ILE A 158 -15.65 4.11 1.34
N SER A 159 -15.68 5.10 2.22
CA SER A 159 -16.75 6.08 2.32
C SER A 159 -16.21 7.50 2.20
N HIS A 160 -16.85 8.33 1.40
CA HIS A 160 -16.61 9.77 1.39
C HIS A 160 -17.47 10.41 2.48
N ASN A 161 -16.85 10.96 3.51
CA ASN A 161 -17.58 11.36 4.73
C ASN A 161 -18.50 12.56 4.55
N GLU A 162 -18.21 13.45 3.60
CA GLU A 162 -19.06 14.63 3.35
C GLU A 162 -20.33 14.29 2.56
N THR A 163 -20.24 13.36 1.59
CA THR A 163 -21.38 12.97 0.75
C THR A 163 -22.11 11.73 1.28
N GLY A 164 -21.46 10.95 2.14
CA GLY A 164 -21.98 9.67 2.63
C GLY A 164 -21.92 8.54 1.58
N ARG A 165 -21.41 8.82 0.38
CA ARG A 165 -21.25 7.78 -0.65
C ARG A 165 -20.23 6.75 -0.21
N THR A 166 -20.59 5.48 -0.39
CA THR A 166 -19.75 4.33 0.00
C THR A 166 -19.63 3.38 -1.17
N GLU A 167 -18.42 2.88 -1.39
CA GLU A 167 -18.15 1.79 -2.34
C GLU A 167 -17.48 0.61 -1.63
N ARG A 168 -17.64 -0.58 -2.21
CA ARG A 168 -16.95 -1.79 -1.78
C ARG A 168 -15.73 -2.02 -2.64
N PHE A 169 -14.65 -2.52 -2.03
CA PHE A 169 -13.46 -2.94 -2.76
C PHE A 169 -13.12 -4.40 -2.50
N GLU A 170 -12.39 -5.00 -3.42
CA GLU A 170 -11.97 -6.39 -3.32
C GLU A 170 -10.52 -6.49 -2.90
N ILE A 171 -10.25 -7.44 -2.01
CA ILE A 171 -8.91 -7.83 -1.59
C ILE A 171 -8.83 -9.35 -1.44
N ASN A 172 -7.69 -9.94 -1.77
CA ASN A 172 -7.43 -11.34 -1.52
C ASN A 172 -7.56 -11.66 -0.03
N ARG A 173 -8.27 -12.75 0.32
CA ARG A 173 -8.55 -13.14 1.71
C ARG A 173 -7.27 -13.31 2.56
N HIS A 174 -6.22 -13.92 1.98
CA HIS A 174 -4.94 -14.09 2.66
C HIS A 174 -4.29 -12.74 2.98
N LYS A 175 -4.20 -11.83 2.01
CA LYS A 175 -3.62 -10.50 2.19
C LYS A 175 -4.44 -9.64 3.17
N LYS A 176 -5.77 -9.76 3.17
CA LYS A 176 -6.64 -9.15 4.18
C LYS A 176 -6.28 -9.62 5.59
N GLU A 177 -6.15 -10.94 5.78
CA GLU A 177 -5.79 -11.52 7.08
C GLU A 177 -4.39 -11.06 7.53
N CYS A 178 -3.42 -11.00 6.61
CA CYS A 178 -2.07 -10.50 6.88
C CYS A 178 -2.09 -9.04 7.36
N LEU A 179 -2.76 -8.14 6.63
CA LEU A 179 -2.86 -6.73 7.00
C LEU A 179 -3.56 -6.54 8.35
N LEU A 180 -4.71 -7.19 8.59
CA LEU A 180 -5.46 -7.10 9.86
C LEU A 180 -4.65 -7.59 11.07
N LYS A 181 -3.77 -8.57 10.86
CA LYS A 181 -2.94 -9.14 11.93
C LYS A 181 -1.56 -8.52 12.04
N GLY A 182 -1.15 -7.69 11.08
CA GLY A 182 0.19 -7.12 11.00
C GLY A 182 1.26 -8.18 10.70
N LEU A 183 0.95 -9.15 9.85
CA LEU A 183 1.83 -10.25 9.48
C LEU A 183 2.36 -10.05 8.06
N ASP A 184 3.62 -10.28 7.85
CA ASP A 184 4.16 -10.52 6.52
C ASP A 184 3.88 -11.98 6.06
N ASP A 185 4.24 -12.32 4.83
CA ASP A 185 3.99 -13.67 4.29
C ASP A 185 4.76 -14.75 5.06
N ILE A 186 5.93 -14.43 5.61
CA ILE A 186 6.73 -15.37 6.40
C ILE A 186 6.14 -15.54 7.80
N ASP A 187 5.75 -14.45 8.45
CA ASP A 187 5.07 -14.48 9.75
C ASP A 187 3.77 -15.28 9.67
N PHE A 188 3.03 -15.11 8.56
CA PHE A 188 1.83 -15.90 8.32
C PHE A 188 2.13 -17.39 8.21
N LEU A 189 3.17 -17.79 7.47
CA LEU A 189 3.59 -19.18 7.36
C LEU A 189 4.04 -19.73 8.72
N LEU A 190 4.82 -18.97 9.49
CA LEU A 190 5.24 -19.34 10.84
C LEU A 190 4.02 -19.54 11.78
N SER A 191 2.98 -18.71 11.63
CA SER A 191 1.73 -18.89 12.40
C SER A 191 0.97 -20.19 12.09
N LYS A 192 1.30 -20.88 10.97
CA LYS A 192 0.71 -22.16 10.55
C LYS A 192 1.65 -23.34 10.76
N LYS A 193 2.82 -23.13 11.36
CA LYS A 193 3.89 -24.15 11.50
C LYS A 193 3.38 -25.48 12.05
N GLU A 194 2.63 -25.46 13.15
CA GLU A 194 2.08 -26.70 13.74
C GLU A 194 1.16 -27.47 12.78
N ARG A 195 0.38 -26.76 11.95
CA ARG A 195 -0.49 -27.38 10.95
C ARG A 195 0.30 -27.98 9.80
N ILE A 196 1.41 -27.33 9.41
CA ILE A 196 2.33 -27.81 8.37
C ILE A 196 3.01 -29.08 8.87
N GLU A 197 3.57 -29.06 10.06
CA GLU A 197 4.21 -30.25 10.69
C GLU A 197 3.24 -31.41 10.84
N ALA A 198 2.01 -31.17 11.27
CA ALA A 198 0.99 -32.21 11.37
C ALA A 198 0.57 -32.77 10.01
N TYR A 199 0.61 -31.98 8.94
CA TYR A 199 0.37 -32.44 7.58
C TYR A 199 1.53 -33.30 7.07
N GLU A 200 2.76 -32.86 7.24
CA GLU A 200 3.97 -33.57 6.85
C GLU A 200 4.08 -34.96 7.53
N GLN A 201 3.79 -35.02 8.83
CA GLN A 201 3.79 -36.30 9.55
C GLN A 201 2.74 -37.28 9.00
N ARG A 202 1.54 -36.78 8.61
CA ARG A 202 0.52 -37.64 7.98
C ARG A 202 0.96 -38.13 6.62
N GLN A 203 1.64 -37.32 5.83
CA GLN A 203 2.14 -37.70 4.51
C GLN A 203 3.25 -38.75 4.63
N LEU A 204 4.22 -38.56 5.53
CA LEU A 204 5.28 -39.50 5.80
C LEU A 204 4.74 -40.89 6.27
N PHE A 205 3.65 -40.88 7.05
CA PHE A 205 2.99 -42.11 7.48
C PHE A 205 2.28 -42.83 6.32
N SER A 206 1.67 -42.12 5.40
CA SER A 206 0.99 -42.70 4.22
C SER A 206 1.98 -43.31 3.23
N TRP A 207 3.15 -42.72 3.02
CA TRP A 207 4.22 -43.26 2.16
C TRP A 207 4.77 -44.57 2.69
N LYS A 208 5.01 -44.68 4.01
CA LYS A 208 5.50 -45.93 4.64
C LYS A 208 4.48 -47.06 4.59
N GLN A 209 3.21 -46.81 4.38
CA GLN A 209 2.18 -47.86 4.20
C GLN A 209 2.04 -48.31 2.75
N SER A 210 2.44 -47.54 1.76
CA SER A 210 2.36 -47.88 0.35
C SER A 210 3.56 -48.73 -0.15
N GLU A 211 4.59 -48.93 0.68
CA GLU A 211 5.75 -49.77 0.38
C GLU A 211 5.66 -51.20 0.98
N LYS A 212 4.48 -51.58 1.52
CA LYS A 212 4.18 -52.96 1.97
C LYS A 212 3.13 -53.59 1.07
#